data_e39981d88ac6a984b0784a792ee2d440
#
_entry.id   e39981d88ac6a984b0784a792ee2d440
#
_cell.length_a   1.000
_cell.length_b   1.000
_cell.length_c   1.000
_cell.angle_alpha   90.00
_cell.angle_beta   90.00
_cell.angle_gamma   90.00
#
_symmetry.space_group_name_H-M   'P 1'
#
loop_
_entity.id
_entity.type
_entity.pdbx_description
1 polymer ?
#
loop_
_entity_poly.entity_id
_entity_poly.type
_entity_poly.pdbx_seq_one_letter_code
_entity_poly.pdbx_strand_id
1 'polypeptide(L)'
;MNSIEGIWQPAYAEFNGEEAPKMMLDKMELELANGKYFVRFGGVVGDEGHYKITPTGITLLGSKGPNAGREIPSLFKFVDDMLSICYGLDGILPSRYSTAAGQQRYLANYYRKLPAS
;
A
#
# COMPACT_ATOMS: atom_id res chain seq x y z
N MET A 1 -11.06 2.17 17.93
CA MET A 1 -10.60 1.06 17.08
C MET A 1 -10.18 1.60 15.73
N ASN A 2 -8.98 1.26 15.29
CA ASN A 2 -8.45 1.77 14.02
C ASN A 2 -8.92 0.89 12.87
N SER A 3 -9.69 1.49 11.96
CA SER A 3 -10.09 0.82 10.73
C SER A 3 -9.03 1.09 9.66
N ILE A 4 -8.72 0.06 8.85
CA ILE A 4 -7.83 0.23 7.72
C ILE A 4 -8.54 0.93 6.55
N GLU A 5 -9.88 0.99 6.60
CA GLU A 5 -10.63 1.65 5.54
C GLU A 5 -10.40 3.15 5.53
N GLY A 6 -10.34 3.72 4.35
CA GLY A 6 -10.17 5.14 4.17
C GLY A 6 -9.27 5.46 2.99
N ILE A 7 -8.94 6.74 2.87
CA ILE A 7 -8.05 7.24 1.85
C ILE A 7 -6.73 7.59 2.52
N TRP A 8 -5.65 7.04 2.00
CA TRP A 8 -4.33 7.13 2.59
C TRP A 8 -3.36 7.82 1.65
N GLN A 9 -2.61 8.79 2.19
CA GLN A 9 -1.62 9.56 1.44
C GLN A 9 -0.23 9.10 1.88
N PRO A 10 0.63 8.64 0.96
CA PRO A 10 1.98 8.25 1.36
C PRO A 10 2.80 9.46 1.77
N ALA A 11 3.42 9.36 2.95
CA ALA A 11 4.37 10.35 3.44
C ALA A 11 5.80 9.92 3.18
N TYR A 12 6.01 8.60 3.03
CA TYR A 12 7.31 8.00 2.78
C TYR A 12 7.09 6.68 2.06
N ALA A 13 7.94 6.36 1.11
CA ALA A 13 7.94 5.06 0.46
C ALA A 13 9.33 4.71 -0.03
N GLU A 14 9.62 3.41 -0.09
CA GLU A 14 10.88 2.93 -0.66
C GLU A 14 10.63 1.61 -1.38
N PHE A 15 11.37 1.40 -2.45
CA PHE A 15 11.30 0.19 -3.25
C PHE A 15 12.72 -0.26 -3.57
N ASN A 16 13.03 -1.54 -3.34
CA ASN A 16 14.35 -2.10 -3.58
C ASN A 16 15.48 -1.33 -2.87
N GLY A 17 15.19 -0.78 -1.69
CA GLY A 17 16.17 -0.02 -0.93
C GLY A 17 16.31 1.44 -1.37
N GLU A 18 15.52 1.89 -2.34
CA GLU A 18 15.56 3.26 -2.82
C GLU A 18 14.32 4.04 -2.41
N GLU A 19 14.52 5.22 -1.86
CA GLU A 19 13.43 6.08 -1.43
C GLU A 19 12.75 6.73 -2.62
N ALA A 20 11.43 6.75 -2.61
CA ALA A 20 10.66 7.40 -3.67
C ALA A 20 10.70 8.93 -3.50
N PRO A 21 10.82 9.69 -4.60
CA PRO A 21 10.83 11.16 -4.52
C PRO A 21 9.51 11.70 -3.98
N LYS A 22 9.59 12.77 -3.21
CA LYS A 22 8.40 13.42 -2.65
C LYS A 22 7.41 13.84 -3.73
N MET A 23 7.91 14.29 -4.87
CA MET A 23 7.07 14.70 -5.99
C MET A 23 6.17 13.57 -6.47
N MET A 24 6.67 12.33 -6.46
CA MET A 24 5.89 11.16 -6.81
C MET A 24 4.86 10.86 -5.71
N LEU A 25 5.28 10.89 -4.45
CA LEU A 25 4.40 10.59 -3.32
C LEU A 25 3.21 11.54 -3.26
N ASP A 26 3.43 12.81 -3.56
CA ASP A 26 2.38 13.82 -3.50
C ASP A 26 1.25 13.55 -4.49
N LYS A 27 1.50 12.76 -5.52
CA LYS A 27 0.50 12.42 -6.54
C LYS A 27 -0.17 11.08 -6.30
N MET A 28 0.32 10.30 -5.33
CA MET A 28 -0.18 8.95 -5.08
C MET A 28 -1.22 8.94 -3.98
N GLU A 29 -2.16 8.01 -4.09
CA GLU A 29 -3.22 7.84 -3.12
C GLU A 29 -3.64 6.39 -3.09
N LEU A 30 -3.85 5.85 -1.89
CA LEU A 30 -4.37 4.50 -1.71
C LEU A 30 -5.73 4.61 -1.03
N GLU A 31 -6.75 4.01 -1.63
CA GLU A 31 -8.06 3.91 -1.00
C GLU A 31 -8.36 2.46 -0.67
N LEU A 32 -8.81 2.20 0.54
CA LEU A 32 -9.26 0.89 1.00
C LEU A 32 -10.71 1.03 1.46
N ALA A 33 -11.63 0.35 0.77
CA ALA A 33 -13.06 0.50 1.05
C ALA A 33 -13.81 -0.76 0.66
N ASN A 34 -14.59 -1.29 1.59
CA ASN A 34 -15.48 -2.44 1.35
C ASN A 34 -14.78 -3.63 0.71
N GLY A 35 -13.56 -3.93 1.18
CA GLY A 35 -12.81 -5.06 0.67
C GLY A 35 -12.13 -4.82 -0.67
N LYS A 36 -12.12 -3.57 -1.16
CA LYS A 36 -11.49 -3.21 -2.44
C LYS A 36 -10.37 -2.21 -2.21
N TYR A 37 -9.36 -2.25 -3.08
CA TYR A 37 -8.28 -1.27 -3.03
C TYR A 37 -8.18 -0.53 -4.37
N PHE A 38 -7.82 0.74 -4.29
CA PHE A 38 -7.58 1.57 -5.47
C PHE A 38 -6.31 2.37 -5.24
N VAL A 39 -5.39 2.29 -6.19
CA VAL A 39 -4.18 3.13 -6.19
C VAL A 39 -4.35 4.17 -7.28
N ARG A 40 -4.29 5.45 -6.90
CA ARG A 40 -4.42 6.55 -7.83
C ARG A 40 -3.11 7.29 -7.97
N PHE A 41 -2.89 7.80 -9.16
CA PHE A 41 -1.76 8.66 -9.46
C PHE A 41 -2.29 9.86 -10.24
N GLY A 42 -2.15 11.05 -9.65
CA GLY A 42 -2.72 12.25 -10.25
C GLY A 42 -4.24 12.20 -10.38
N GLY A 43 -4.91 11.49 -9.46
CA GLY A 43 -6.37 11.37 -9.49
C GLY A 43 -6.90 10.27 -10.38
N VAL A 44 -6.03 9.56 -11.11
CA VAL A 44 -6.42 8.49 -12.03
C VAL A 44 -6.11 7.14 -11.41
N VAL A 45 -7.10 6.23 -11.41
CA VAL A 45 -6.89 4.87 -10.91
C VAL A 45 -5.95 4.13 -11.84
N GLY A 46 -4.78 3.73 -11.31
CA GLY A 46 -3.79 2.98 -12.09
C GLY A 46 -3.70 1.51 -11.70
N ASP A 47 -4.25 1.14 -10.55
CA ASP A 47 -4.23 -0.24 -10.07
C ASP A 47 -5.42 -0.42 -9.16
N GLU A 48 -6.11 -1.55 -9.25
CA GLU A 48 -7.25 -1.83 -8.39
C GLU A 48 -7.49 -3.31 -8.23
N GLY A 49 -8.20 -3.66 -7.17
CA GLY A 49 -8.53 -5.04 -6.89
C GLY A 49 -9.25 -5.17 -5.56
N HIS A 50 -9.02 -6.31 -4.92
CA HIS A 50 -9.64 -6.63 -3.64
C HIS A 50 -8.55 -6.81 -2.58
N TYR A 51 -8.92 -6.66 -1.32
CA TYR A 51 -8.02 -7.00 -0.23
C TYR A 51 -8.75 -7.79 0.82
N LYS A 52 -7.99 -8.54 1.60
CA LYS A 52 -8.51 -9.21 2.78
C LYS A 52 -7.49 -9.13 3.91
N ILE A 53 -7.99 -9.01 5.13
CA ILE A 53 -7.16 -9.04 6.32
C ILE A 53 -6.94 -10.48 6.70
N THR A 54 -5.70 -10.84 7.00
CA THR A 54 -5.30 -12.18 7.40
C THR A 54 -4.68 -12.14 8.79
N PRO A 55 -4.45 -13.28 9.45
CA PRO A 55 -3.77 -13.27 10.74
C PRO A 55 -2.36 -12.68 10.69
N THR A 56 -1.71 -12.66 9.52
CA THR A 56 -0.34 -12.16 9.38
C THR A 56 -0.27 -10.78 8.74
N GLY A 57 -1.38 -10.25 8.20
CA GLY A 57 -1.33 -8.93 7.58
C GLY A 57 -2.49 -8.66 6.64
N ILE A 58 -2.19 -8.14 5.46
CA ILE A 58 -3.18 -7.81 4.45
C ILE A 58 -2.72 -8.39 3.12
N THR A 59 -3.64 -9.07 2.41
CA THR A 59 -3.33 -9.62 1.09
C THR A 59 -4.14 -8.86 0.04
N LEU A 60 -3.45 -8.37 -0.98
CA LEU A 60 -4.07 -7.70 -2.11
C LEU A 60 -4.20 -8.67 -3.26
N LEU A 61 -5.33 -8.61 -3.96
CA LEU A 61 -5.63 -9.45 -5.13
C LEU A 61 -5.97 -8.51 -6.28
N GLY A 62 -5.05 -8.34 -7.21
CA GLY A 62 -5.22 -7.40 -8.32
C GLY A 62 -6.28 -7.83 -9.30
N SER A 63 -7.11 -6.89 -9.75
CA SER A 63 -8.16 -7.11 -10.76
C SER A 63 -7.83 -6.39 -12.06
N LYS A 64 -7.30 -5.16 -11.95
CA LYS A 64 -6.94 -4.33 -13.12
C LYS A 64 -5.64 -3.61 -12.83
N GLY A 65 -4.88 -3.32 -13.88
CA GLY A 65 -3.63 -2.60 -13.78
C GLY A 65 -2.44 -3.54 -13.72
N PRO A 66 -1.26 -3.04 -13.30
CA PRO A 66 -0.02 -3.81 -13.33
C PRO A 66 -0.06 -5.10 -12.50
N ASN A 67 -0.91 -5.14 -11.46
CA ASN A 67 -0.99 -6.29 -10.57
C ASN A 67 -2.19 -7.18 -10.84
N ALA A 68 -2.84 -7.03 -11.99
CA ALA A 68 -4.00 -7.85 -12.34
C ALA A 68 -3.63 -9.35 -12.31
N GLY A 69 -4.43 -10.14 -11.59
CA GLY A 69 -4.21 -11.56 -11.44
C GLY A 69 -3.13 -11.94 -10.43
N ARG A 70 -2.54 -10.97 -9.74
CA ARG A 70 -1.48 -11.24 -8.77
C ARG A 70 -2.00 -11.17 -7.35
N GLU A 71 -1.42 -12.01 -6.50
CA GLU A 71 -1.67 -11.99 -5.07
C GLU A 71 -0.45 -11.38 -4.40
N ILE A 72 -0.67 -10.35 -3.58
CA ILE A 72 0.41 -9.60 -2.94
C ILE A 72 0.24 -9.69 -1.42
N PRO A 73 0.92 -10.64 -0.77
CA PRO A 73 0.87 -10.74 0.69
C PRO A 73 1.69 -9.60 1.30
N SER A 74 1.16 -8.97 2.33
CA SER A 74 1.76 -7.77 2.88
C SER A 74 1.64 -7.72 4.39
N LEU A 75 2.59 -7.05 5.04
CA LEU A 75 2.50 -6.73 6.46
C LEU A 75 1.88 -5.35 6.61
N PHE A 76 1.11 -5.14 7.67
CA PHE A 76 0.68 -3.79 8.00
C PHE A 76 0.63 -3.58 9.51
N LYS A 77 0.79 -2.33 9.92
CA LYS A 77 0.66 -1.93 11.31
C LYS A 77 0.27 -0.45 11.37
N PHE A 78 -0.35 -0.08 12.47
CA PHE A 78 -0.59 1.32 12.78
C PHE A 78 0.50 1.78 13.73
N VAL A 79 1.09 2.95 13.45
CA VAL A 79 2.04 3.61 14.33
C VAL A 79 1.48 5.01 14.55
N ASP A 80 0.98 5.26 15.75
CA ASP A 80 0.17 6.45 16.03
C ASP A 80 -1.01 6.48 15.08
N ASP A 81 -1.19 7.55 14.31
CA ASP A 81 -2.28 7.65 13.34
C ASP A 81 -1.84 7.29 11.93
N MET A 82 -0.65 6.74 11.79
CA MET A 82 -0.12 6.37 10.48
C MET A 82 -0.26 4.88 10.23
N LEU A 83 -0.42 4.53 8.96
CA LEU A 83 -0.49 3.15 8.50
C LEU A 83 0.81 2.83 7.76
N SER A 84 1.48 1.77 8.17
CA SER A 84 2.68 1.29 7.49
C SER A 84 2.34 -0.04 6.82
N ILE A 85 2.63 -0.15 5.52
CA ILE A 85 2.42 -1.39 4.77
C ILE A 85 3.72 -1.77 4.06
N CYS A 86 4.14 -3.03 4.22
CA CYS A 86 5.26 -3.57 3.47
C CYS A 86 4.72 -4.66 2.54
N TYR A 87 4.77 -4.40 1.25
CA TYR A 87 4.17 -5.26 0.22
C TYR A 87 5.18 -6.26 -0.29
N GLY A 88 4.78 -7.53 -0.40
CA GLY A 88 5.57 -8.58 -1.02
C GLY A 88 5.24 -8.71 -2.50
N LEU A 89 5.85 -7.87 -3.33
CA LEU A 89 5.53 -7.82 -4.76
C LEU A 89 5.94 -9.08 -5.52
N ASP A 90 6.83 -9.89 -4.94
CA ASP A 90 7.23 -11.16 -5.52
C ASP A 90 6.31 -12.32 -5.09
N GLY A 91 5.24 -12.03 -4.34
CA GLY A 91 4.32 -13.04 -3.86
C GLY A 91 4.72 -13.69 -2.55
N ILE A 92 5.79 -13.20 -1.92
CA ILE A 92 6.28 -13.73 -0.64
C ILE A 92 6.02 -12.70 0.45
N LEU A 93 5.43 -13.14 1.56
CA LEU A 93 5.14 -12.25 2.69
C LEU A 93 6.45 -11.72 3.27
N PRO A 94 6.62 -10.40 3.36
CA PRO A 94 7.81 -9.83 4.00
C PRO A 94 7.91 -10.22 5.47
N SER A 95 9.13 -10.31 5.98
CA SER A 95 9.36 -10.62 7.38
C SER A 95 9.63 -9.37 8.22
N ARG A 96 9.80 -8.23 7.59
CA ARG A 96 10.09 -6.97 8.28
C ARG A 96 9.66 -5.78 7.42
N TYR A 97 9.59 -4.62 8.05
CA TYR A 97 9.18 -3.36 7.40
C TYR A 97 10.41 -2.65 6.83
N SER A 98 11.03 -3.27 5.83
CA SER A 98 12.20 -2.71 5.18
C SER A 98 12.32 -3.27 3.77
N THR A 99 13.09 -2.59 2.94
CA THR A 99 13.39 -3.04 1.58
C THR A 99 14.89 -3.05 1.37
N ALA A 100 15.33 -3.86 0.40
CA ALA A 100 16.72 -3.91 -0.01
C ALA A 100 16.78 -4.22 -1.49
N ALA A 101 17.92 -3.94 -2.12
CA ALA A 101 18.10 -4.21 -3.53
C ALA A 101 17.81 -5.68 -3.86
N GLY A 102 17.04 -5.92 -4.91
CA GLY A 102 16.74 -7.27 -5.39
C GLY A 102 15.62 -7.99 -4.68
N GLN A 103 14.96 -7.38 -3.68
CA GLN A 103 13.94 -8.08 -2.90
C GLN A 103 12.52 -7.91 -3.40
N GLN A 104 12.25 -7.00 -4.31
CA GLN A 104 10.90 -6.68 -4.77
C GLN A 104 9.93 -6.44 -3.61
N ARG A 105 10.40 -5.64 -2.65
CA ARG A 105 9.58 -5.18 -1.53
C ARG A 105 9.27 -3.71 -1.72
N TYR A 106 8.05 -3.33 -1.37
CA TYR A 106 7.64 -1.93 -1.40
C TYR A 106 7.13 -1.59 -0.02
N LEU A 107 7.76 -0.61 0.62
CA LEU A 107 7.36 -0.13 1.93
C LEU A 107 6.79 1.26 1.79
N ALA A 108 5.60 1.48 2.34
CA ALA A 108 5.00 2.80 2.34
C ALA A 108 4.41 3.12 3.70
N ASN A 109 4.65 4.35 4.15
CA ASN A 109 4.07 4.88 5.37
C ASN A 109 3.06 5.94 4.98
N TYR A 110 1.82 5.76 5.41
CA TYR A 110 0.70 6.59 5.00
C TYR A 110 0.12 7.35 6.18
N TYR A 111 -0.38 8.53 5.92
CA TYR A 111 -1.26 9.21 6.85
C TYR A 111 -2.67 9.25 6.25
N ARG A 112 -3.69 9.27 7.14
CA ARG A 112 -5.07 9.27 6.69
C ARG A 112 -5.40 10.63 6.10
N LYS A 113 -5.88 10.63 4.86
CA LYS A 113 -6.28 11.86 4.19
C LYS A 113 -7.67 12.22 4.68
N LEU A 114 -7.80 13.41 5.23
CA LEU A 114 -9.08 13.87 5.72
C LEU A 114 -9.98 14.20 4.54
N PRO A 115 -11.28 13.88 4.63
CA PRO A 115 -12.20 14.24 3.56
C PRO A 115 -12.28 15.76 3.42
N ALA A 116 -12.50 16.22 2.18
CA ALA A 116 -12.72 17.62 1.93
C ALA A 116 -14.02 18.04 2.64
N SER A 117 -13.93 19.12 3.39
CA SER A 117 -15.11 19.64 4.13
C SER A 117 -15.81 20.72 3.34
#